data_afd582171a98d266ba989bcb26140c60
#
_entry.id   afd582171a98d266ba989bcb26140c60
#
_cell.length_a   1.000
_cell.length_b   1.000
_cell.length_c   1.000
_cell.angle_alpha   90.00
_cell.angle_beta   90.00
_cell.angle_gamma   90.00
#
_symmetry.space_group_name_H-M   'P 1'
#
loop_
_entity.id
_entity.type
_entity.pdbx_description
1 polymer ?
#
loop_
_entity_poly.entity_id
_entity_poly.type
_entity_poly.pdbx_seq_one_letter_code
_entity_poly.pdbx_strand_id
1 'polypeptide(L)'
;MSATKENLKEAFAGESQANQKYRAFAKKAEQEGFKNIAKLFATTAEAERIHAEGHLKALDGVGSTVDNLQAAIDGETYEFEKMYPPMIEAAGSEGHKAKRMFDYAAKAEAVHAELYSRALEAVKQGKDLDVSEIYLCPICGHIE
;
A
#
# COMPACT_ATOMS: atom_id res chain seq x y z
N MET A 1 -24.16 -2.09 8.11
CA MET A 1 -23.42 -0.95 7.53
C MET A 1 -24.30 -0.27 6.50
N SER A 2 -24.19 1.05 6.27
CA SER A 2 -25.01 1.70 5.22
C SER A 2 -24.51 1.32 3.84
N ALA A 3 -25.42 1.26 2.85
CA ALA A 3 -25.04 0.99 1.45
C ALA A 3 -23.97 1.97 0.93
N THR A 4 -24.08 3.24 1.30
CA THR A 4 -23.08 4.27 0.93
C THR A 4 -21.69 3.93 1.47
N LYS A 5 -21.57 3.43 2.68
CA LYS A 5 -20.26 3.06 3.27
C LYS A 5 -19.63 1.87 2.55
N GLU A 6 -20.43 0.88 2.17
CA GLU A 6 -19.94 -0.24 1.35
C GLU A 6 -19.53 0.22 -0.05
N ASN A 7 -20.33 1.08 -0.68
CA ASN A 7 -20.00 1.66 -1.98
C ASN A 7 -18.68 2.46 -1.93
N LEU A 8 -18.45 3.24 -0.88
CA LEU A 8 -17.19 3.98 -0.71
C LEU A 8 -15.97 3.06 -0.58
N LYS A 9 -16.11 1.94 0.14
CA LYS A 9 -15.03 0.96 0.25
C LYS A 9 -14.71 0.32 -1.10
N GLU A 10 -15.74 -0.07 -1.84
CA GLU A 10 -15.58 -0.62 -3.19
C GLU A 10 -14.93 0.40 -4.14
N ALA A 11 -15.41 1.64 -4.13
CA ALA A 11 -14.86 2.71 -4.94
C ALA A 11 -13.39 2.99 -4.57
N PHE A 12 -13.06 3.11 -3.29
CA PHE A 12 -11.68 3.29 -2.83
C PHE A 12 -10.77 2.15 -3.29
N ALA A 13 -11.22 0.91 -3.17
CA ALA A 13 -10.45 -0.25 -3.63
C ALA A 13 -10.23 -0.22 -5.16
N GLY A 14 -11.28 0.08 -5.93
CA GLY A 14 -11.20 0.17 -7.40
C GLY A 14 -10.25 1.27 -7.87
N GLU A 15 -10.39 2.47 -7.34
CA GLU A 15 -9.56 3.62 -7.70
C GLU A 15 -8.09 3.43 -7.27
N SER A 16 -7.85 2.85 -6.10
CA SER A 16 -6.49 2.54 -5.64
C SER A 16 -5.79 1.54 -6.57
N GLN A 17 -6.51 0.51 -7.02
CA GLN A 17 -5.99 -0.45 -7.98
C GLN A 17 -5.75 0.19 -9.36
N ALA A 18 -6.68 1.02 -9.84
CA ALA A 18 -6.54 1.73 -11.10
C ALA A 18 -5.31 2.65 -11.09
N ASN A 19 -5.10 3.41 -10.02
CA ASN A 19 -3.90 4.24 -9.86
C ASN A 19 -2.63 3.41 -10.06
N GLN A 20 -2.50 2.29 -9.36
CA GLN A 20 -1.31 1.46 -9.42
C GLN A 20 -1.13 0.78 -10.79
N LYS A 21 -2.21 0.29 -11.39
CA LYS A 21 -2.19 -0.31 -12.73
C LYS A 21 -1.76 0.70 -13.79
N TYR A 22 -2.33 1.91 -13.78
CA TYR A 22 -2.04 2.93 -14.79
C TYR A 22 -0.60 3.44 -14.68
N ARG A 23 -0.04 3.51 -13.47
CA ARG A 23 1.40 3.80 -13.30
C ARG A 23 2.28 2.74 -13.96
N ALA A 24 1.93 1.47 -13.82
CA ALA A 24 2.64 0.38 -14.48
C ALA A 24 2.46 0.41 -16.02
N PHE A 25 1.24 0.71 -16.49
CA PHE A 25 0.94 0.84 -17.92
C PHE A 25 1.67 2.02 -18.56
N ALA A 26 1.81 3.14 -17.83
CA ALA A 26 2.59 4.27 -18.28
C ALA A 26 4.06 3.89 -18.52
N LYS A 27 4.67 3.17 -17.59
CA LYS A 27 6.05 2.66 -17.75
C LYS A 27 6.20 1.77 -18.97
N LYS A 28 5.22 0.88 -19.20
CA LYS A 28 5.25 -0.02 -20.37
C LYS A 28 5.10 0.76 -21.69
N ALA A 29 4.17 1.71 -21.75
CA ALA A 29 3.99 2.56 -22.92
C ALA A 29 5.26 3.38 -23.23
N GLU A 30 5.94 3.90 -22.21
CA GLU A 30 7.21 4.60 -22.38
C GLU A 30 8.28 3.69 -22.98
N GLN A 31 8.42 2.45 -22.46
CA GLN A 31 9.37 1.45 -22.98
C GLN A 31 9.10 1.08 -24.42
N GLU A 32 7.85 1.07 -24.84
CA GLU A 32 7.43 0.79 -26.22
C GLU A 32 7.47 2.00 -27.16
N GLY A 33 7.85 3.18 -26.64
CA GLY A 33 7.99 4.42 -27.41
C GLY A 33 6.71 5.22 -27.59
N PHE A 34 5.61 4.84 -26.95
CA PHE A 34 4.32 5.54 -27.00
C PHE A 34 4.22 6.65 -25.95
N LYS A 35 5.03 7.70 -26.11
CA LYS A 35 5.20 8.76 -25.11
C LYS A 35 3.90 9.49 -24.74
N ASN A 36 3.02 9.77 -25.71
CA ASN A 36 1.76 10.44 -25.43
C ASN A 36 0.74 9.52 -24.74
N ILE A 37 0.75 8.23 -25.05
CA ILE A 37 -0.04 7.22 -24.33
C ILE A 37 0.48 7.07 -22.91
N ALA A 38 1.80 7.06 -22.71
CA ALA A 38 2.41 7.06 -21.38
C ALA A 38 1.96 8.26 -20.54
N LYS A 39 1.93 9.46 -21.13
CA LYS A 39 1.41 10.66 -20.47
C LYS A 39 -0.07 10.53 -20.10
N LEU A 40 -0.89 9.96 -20.99
CA LEU A 40 -2.30 9.73 -20.70
C LEU A 40 -2.47 8.81 -19.49
N PHE A 41 -1.79 7.67 -19.46
CA PHE A 41 -1.83 6.76 -18.31
C PHE A 41 -1.33 7.41 -17.02
N ALA A 42 -0.22 8.13 -17.06
CA ALA A 42 0.33 8.82 -15.89
C ALA A 42 -0.64 9.89 -15.35
N THR A 43 -1.26 10.66 -16.23
CA THR A 43 -2.24 11.69 -15.85
C THR A 43 -3.51 11.06 -15.29
N THR A 44 -4.01 9.99 -15.91
CA THR A 44 -5.19 9.28 -15.41
C THR A 44 -4.89 8.63 -14.07
N ALA A 45 -3.68 8.08 -13.86
CA ALA A 45 -3.28 7.56 -12.54
C ALA A 45 -3.39 8.62 -11.44
N GLU A 46 -3.01 9.87 -11.72
CA GLU A 46 -3.19 10.98 -10.78
C GLU A 46 -4.66 11.35 -10.55
N ALA A 47 -5.50 11.26 -11.57
CA ALA A 47 -6.94 11.43 -11.42
C ALA A 47 -7.54 10.37 -10.48
N GLU A 48 -7.14 9.11 -10.63
CA GLU A 48 -7.61 8.01 -9.79
C GLU A 48 -7.08 8.13 -8.35
N ARG A 49 -5.88 8.69 -8.14
CA ARG A 49 -5.39 9.05 -6.81
C ARG A 49 -6.30 10.07 -6.12
N ILE A 50 -6.72 11.11 -6.84
CA ILE A 50 -7.63 12.13 -6.32
C ILE A 50 -8.97 11.51 -5.90
N HIS A 51 -9.51 10.62 -6.74
CA HIS A 51 -10.76 9.91 -6.43
C HIS A 51 -10.60 9.01 -5.18
N ALA A 52 -9.54 8.19 -5.13
CA ALA A 52 -9.27 7.32 -4.00
C ALA A 52 -9.14 8.10 -2.68
N GLU A 53 -8.37 9.20 -2.68
CA GLU A 53 -8.24 10.07 -1.50
C GLU A 53 -9.57 10.69 -1.08
N GLY A 54 -10.41 11.10 -2.03
CA GLY A 54 -11.75 11.61 -1.77
C GLY A 54 -12.65 10.56 -1.10
N HIS A 55 -12.63 9.33 -1.60
CA HIS A 55 -13.39 8.23 -1.01
C HIS A 55 -12.88 7.85 0.38
N LEU A 56 -11.57 7.82 0.59
CA LEU A 56 -10.97 7.56 1.90
C LEU A 56 -11.38 8.61 2.94
N LYS A 57 -11.37 9.89 2.56
CA LYS A 57 -11.85 10.99 3.43
C LYS A 57 -13.32 10.84 3.76
N ALA A 58 -14.17 10.51 2.78
CA ALA A 58 -15.59 10.29 3.00
C ALA A 58 -15.90 9.06 3.87
N LEU A 59 -14.95 8.12 3.98
CA LEU A 59 -15.00 6.97 4.90
C LEU A 59 -14.53 7.31 6.31
N ASP A 60 -14.12 8.56 6.58
CA ASP A 60 -13.40 8.93 7.79
C ASP A 60 -12.14 8.07 8.03
N GLY A 61 -11.52 7.66 6.93
CA GLY A 61 -10.37 6.74 6.95
C GLY A 61 -9.03 7.40 7.29
N VAL A 62 -9.01 8.73 7.47
CA VAL A 62 -7.83 9.47 7.91
C VAL A 62 -8.17 10.15 9.23
N GLY A 63 -7.60 9.66 10.30
CA GLY A 63 -7.77 10.19 11.65
C GLY A 63 -6.57 11.01 12.12
N SER A 64 -6.36 11.04 13.43
CA SER A 64 -5.14 11.58 14.01
C SER A 64 -3.92 10.73 13.62
N THR A 65 -2.72 11.29 13.80
CA THR A 65 -1.48 10.49 13.56
C THR A 65 -1.45 9.22 14.41
N VAL A 66 -1.93 9.27 15.64
CA VAL A 66 -2.04 8.09 16.51
C VAL A 66 -2.99 7.05 15.91
N ASP A 67 -4.18 7.48 15.48
CA ASP A 67 -5.16 6.59 14.86
C ASP A 67 -4.63 5.98 13.56
N ASN A 68 -3.98 6.79 12.73
CA ASN A 68 -3.41 6.35 11.46
C ASN A 68 -2.25 5.36 11.66
N LEU A 69 -1.38 5.59 12.66
CA LEU A 69 -0.31 4.66 13.00
C LEU A 69 -0.88 3.33 13.51
N GLN A 70 -1.91 3.36 14.34
CA GLN A 70 -2.56 2.14 14.79
C GLN A 70 -3.18 1.36 13.63
N ALA A 71 -3.88 2.06 12.73
CA ALA A 71 -4.45 1.43 11.54
C ALA A 71 -3.38 0.81 10.62
N ALA A 72 -2.23 1.48 10.47
CA ALA A 72 -1.10 0.95 9.72
C ALA A 72 -0.51 -0.30 10.39
N ILE A 73 -0.28 -0.29 11.69
CA ILE A 73 0.21 -1.47 12.45
C ILE A 73 -0.75 -2.64 12.27
N ASP A 74 -2.05 -2.40 12.40
CA ASP A 74 -3.07 -3.46 12.26
C ASP A 74 -3.08 -4.03 10.85
N GLY A 75 -2.96 -3.19 9.83
CA GLY A 75 -2.89 -3.59 8.43
C GLY A 75 -1.66 -4.44 8.12
N GLU A 76 -0.47 -3.93 8.42
CA GLU A 76 0.80 -4.63 8.20
C GLU A 76 0.85 -5.96 8.96
N THR A 77 0.38 -5.98 10.21
CA THR A 77 0.33 -7.19 11.03
C THR A 77 -0.61 -8.23 10.42
N TYR A 78 -1.79 -7.83 9.98
CA TYR A 78 -2.70 -8.72 9.28
C TYR A 78 -2.05 -9.32 8.03
N GLU A 79 -1.32 -8.50 7.26
CA GLU A 79 -0.70 -8.94 6.02
C GLU A 79 0.37 -10.01 6.27
N PHE A 80 1.30 -9.81 7.19
CA PHE A 80 2.37 -10.79 7.41
C PHE A 80 1.95 -11.98 8.28
N GLU A 81 0.93 -11.85 9.15
CA GLU A 81 0.48 -12.94 10.02
C GLU A 81 -0.65 -13.80 9.43
N LYS A 82 -1.57 -13.17 8.68
CA LYS A 82 -2.81 -13.81 8.24
C LYS A 82 -2.96 -13.92 6.74
N MET A 83 -2.61 -12.86 6.00
CA MET A 83 -2.87 -12.78 4.56
C MET A 83 -1.82 -13.53 3.74
N TYR A 84 -0.55 -13.20 3.88
CA TYR A 84 0.52 -13.78 3.06
C TYR A 84 0.84 -15.25 3.37
N PRO A 85 0.83 -15.76 4.62
CA PRO A 85 1.21 -17.15 4.88
C PRO A 85 0.45 -18.18 4.03
N PRO A 86 -0.89 -18.20 3.98
CA PRO A 86 -1.61 -19.14 3.11
C PRO A 86 -1.38 -18.88 1.61
N MET A 87 -1.14 -17.63 1.19
CA MET A 87 -0.84 -17.30 -0.20
C MET A 87 0.54 -17.84 -0.62
N ILE A 88 1.54 -17.77 0.27
CA ILE A 88 2.88 -18.34 0.06
C ILE A 88 2.80 -19.86 -0.09
N GLU A 89 2.02 -20.52 0.78
CA GLU A 89 1.81 -21.97 0.73
C GLU A 89 1.14 -22.40 -0.58
N ALA A 90 0.06 -21.73 -0.97
CA ALA A 90 -0.66 -22.01 -2.22
C ALA A 90 0.24 -21.81 -3.43
N ALA A 91 0.95 -20.67 -3.53
CA ALA A 91 1.85 -20.39 -4.63
C ALA A 91 3.03 -21.37 -4.68
N GLY A 92 3.51 -21.83 -3.53
CA GLY A 92 4.55 -22.88 -3.43
C GLY A 92 4.06 -24.21 -3.97
N SER A 93 2.85 -24.62 -3.58
CA SER A 93 2.23 -25.89 -4.05
C SER A 93 1.96 -25.87 -5.55
N GLU A 94 1.59 -24.71 -6.10
CA GLU A 94 1.32 -24.51 -7.53
C GLU A 94 2.60 -24.28 -8.36
N GLY A 95 3.76 -24.07 -7.72
CA GLY A 95 4.99 -23.67 -8.41
C GLY A 95 4.86 -22.30 -9.07
N HIS A 96 4.00 -21.41 -8.54
CA HIS A 96 3.69 -20.12 -9.14
C HIS A 96 4.75 -19.06 -8.83
N LYS A 97 5.09 -18.24 -9.83
CA LYS A 97 6.10 -17.16 -9.70
C LYS A 97 5.78 -16.11 -8.64
N ALA A 98 4.51 -15.95 -8.27
CA ALA A 98 4.07 -15.00 -7.24
C ALA A 98 4.65 -15.30 -5.86
N LYS A 99 5.01 -16.57 -5.57
CA LYS A 99 5.59 -16.97 -4.28
C LYS A 99 6.72 -16.07 -3.84
N ARG A 100 7.62 -15.74 -4.76
CA ARG A 100 8.78 -14.88 -4.47
C ARG A 100 8.37 -13.49 -3.96
N MET A 101 7.40 -12.86 -4.60
CA MET A 101 6.93 -11.54 -4.18
C MET A 101 6.12 -11.62 -2.88
N PHE A 102 5.33 -12.67 -2.68
CA PHE A 102 4.63 -12.90 -1.41
C PHE A 102 5.61 -13.09 -0.24
N ASP A 103 6.70 -13.86 -0.45
CA ASP A 103 7.77 -14.01 0.57
C ASP A 103 8.45 -12.67 0.88
N TYR A 104 8.73 -11.85 -0.12
CA TYR A 104 9.33 -10.54 0.04
C TYR A 104 8.41 -9.59 0.80
N ALA A 105 7.16 -9.51 0.39
CA ALA A 105 6.17 -8.66 1.03
C ALA A 105 5.96 -9.06 2.50
N ALA A 106 5.71 -10.33 2.78
CA ALA A 106 5.50 -10.80 4.16
C ALA A 106 6.65 -10.41 5.10
N LYS A 107 7.90 -10.49 4.63
CA LYS A 107 9.07 -10.07 5.42
C LYS A 107 9.15 -8.55 5.58
N ALA A 108 8.82 -7.79 4.54
CA ALA A 108 8.82 -6.34 4.59
C ALA A 108 7.73 -5.82 5.53
N GLU A 109 6.50 -6.39 5.45
CA GLU A 109 5.37 -5.97 6.27
C GLU A 109 5.63 -6.19 7.77
N ALA A 110 6.36 -7.24 8.15
CA ALA A 110 6.77 -7.45 9.55
C ALA A 110 7.69 -6.32 10.03
N VAL A 111 8.61 -5.84 9.20
CA VAL A 111 9.50 -4.70 9.52
C VAL A 111 8.70 -3.40 9.55
N HIS A 112 7.78 -3.19 8.62
CA HIS A 112 6.92 -2.01 8.60
C HIS A 112 6.08 -1.92 9.87
N ALA A 113 5.47 -3.02 10.31
CA ALA A 113 4.70 -3.06 11.55
C ALA A 113 5.54 -2.66 12.78
N GLU A 114 6.80 -3.12 12.84
CA GLU A 114 7.73 -2.74 13.91
C GLU A 114 8.07 -1.24 13.87
N LEU A 115 8.38 -0.71 12.68
CA LEU A 115 8.71 0.70 12.51
C LEU A 115 7.52 1.60 12.88
N TYR A 116 6.31 1.27 12.45
CA TYR A 116 5.10 1.99 12.86
C TYR A 116 4.81 1.89 14.35
N SER A 117 5.10 0.74 14.98
CA SER A 117 4.95 0.57 16.43
C SER A 117 5.91 1.49 17.20
N ARG A 118 7.16 1.62 16.75
CA ARG A 118 8.13 2.58 17.32
C ARG A 118 7.66 4.03 17.12
N ALA A 119 7.13 4.36 15.95
CA ALA A 119 6.58 5.68 15.67
C ALA A 119 5.39 5.99 16.60
N LEU A 120 4.49 5.04 16.81
CA LEU A 120 3.35 5.19 17.71
C LEU A 120 3.80 5.48 19.15
N GLU A 121 4.81 4.78 19.65
CA GLU A 121 5.36 5.04 20.98
C GLU A 121 5.97 6.44 21.10
N ALA A 122 6.67 6.91 20.08
CA ALA A 122 7.21 8.26 20.04
C ALA A 122 6.09 9.33 20.12
N VAL A 123 5.07 9.19 19.28
CA VAL A 123 3.94 10.14 19.24
C VAL A 123 3.15 10.15 20.56
N LYS A 124 2.95 9.00 21.21
CA LYS A 124 2.34 8.93 22.54
C LYS A 124 3.12 9.69 23.60
N GLN A 125 4.43 9.84 23.42
CA GLN A 125 5.30 10.65 24.27
C GLN A 125 5.39 12.13 23.80
N GLY A 126 4.63 12.52 22.79
CA GLY A 126 4.67 13.87 22.22
C GLY A 126 5.93 14.17 21.42
N LYS A 127 6.59 13.12 20.88
CA LYS A 127 7.83 13.21 20.10
C LYS A 127 7.62 12.73 18.68
N ASP A 128 8.47 13.20 17.77
CA ASP A 128 8.62 12.63 16.44
C ASP A 128 9.66 11.50 16.47
N LEU A 129 9.78 10.77 15.35
CA LEU A 129 10.87 9.81 15.17
C LEU A 129 12.21 10.54 15.09
N ASP A 130 13.19 10.00 15.79
CA ASP A 130 14.59 10.47 15.70
C ASP A 130 15.29 9.71 14.56
N VAL A 131 14.98 10.11 13.34
CA VAL A 131 15.58 9.55 12.12
C VAL A 131 15.97 10.68 11.18
N SER A 132 17.14 10.58 10.56
CA SER A 132 17.63 11.54 9.56
C SER A 132 17.24 11.10 8.15
N GLU A 133 17.20 9.82 7.89
CA GLU A 133 16.93 9.22 6.59
C GLU A 133 16.17 7.91 6.75
N ILE A 134 15.37 7.57 5.74
CA ILE A 134 14.66 6.29 5.65
C ILE A 134 15.00 5.71 4.28
N TYR A 135 15.48 4.47 4.26
CA TYR A 135 15.89 3.79 3.03
C TYR A 135 14.84 2.75 2.62
N LEU A 136 14.61 2.66 1.32
CA LEU A 136 13.68 1.72 0.70
C LEU A 136 14.39 0.80 -0.26
N CYS A 137 14.21 -0.50 -0.10
CA CYS A 137 14.59 -1.47 -1.12
C CYS A 137 13.54 -1.49 -2.25
N PRO A 138 13.90 -1.08 -3.49
CA PRO A 138 12.92 -1.03 -4.59
C PRO A 138 12.51 -2.41 -5.14
N ILE A 139 13.11 -3.49 -4.64
CA ILE A 139 12.85 -4.86 -5.08
C ILE A 139 11.85 -5.55 -4.17
N CYS A 140 12.03 -5.44 -2.86
CA CYS A 140 11.22 -6.20 -1.89
C CYS A 140 10.35 -5.31 -0.98
N GLY A 141 10.51 -3.99 -1.02
CA GLY A 141 9.76 -3.07 -0.17
C GLY A 141 10.27 -2.97 1.27
N HIS A 142 11.39 -3.61 1.62
CA HIS A 142 12.01 -3.44 2.94
C HIS A 142 12.39 -1.98 3.19
N ILE A 143 12.20 -1.53 4.42
CA ILE A 143 12.52 -0.17 4.89
C ILE A 143 13.48 -0.28 6.08
N GLU A 144 14.47 0.62 6.13
CA GLU A 144 15.36 0.79 7.27
C GLU A 144 15.74 2.25 7.50
#